data_eae0c27b20d21bd907fb55600ba57b18
#
_entry.id   eae0c27b20d21bd907fb55600ba57b18
#
_cell.length_a   1.000
_cell.length_b   1.000
_cell.length_c   1.000
_cell.angle_alpha   90.00
_cell.angle_beta   90.00
_cell.angle_gamma   90.00
#
_symmetry.space_group_name_H-M   'P 1'
#
loop_
_entity.id
_entity.type
_entity.pdbx_description
1 polymer ?
#
loop_
_entity_poly.entity_id
_entity_poly.type
_entity_poly.pdbx_seq_one_letter_code
_entity_poly.pdbx_strand_id
1 'polypeptide(L)'
;MINPVYKLSEDERNLAVELGRKRNLAKEAKLRNIVCGYSNPETPHILGICAEIAYAKITNRKLDENLYAIGDNSDFDGIEIKTSTWRGDDIELKVKISEFNRKHPMAYVLARIDKDYTTVEFVGSISRHRFDKIKYIKKHKFVENYCVSGNQIRKGLAFIENNILKIADFQNT
;
A
#
# COMPACT_ATOMS: atom_id res chain seq x y z
N MET A 1 5.23 17.87 11.45
CA MET A 1 5.35 17.18 10.15
C MET A 1 3.95 16.79 9.69
N ILE A 2 3.50 17.29 8.53
CA ILE A 2 2.19 17.02 7.96
C ILE A 2 2.31 15.79 7.07
N ASN A 3 1.35 14.89 7.11
CA ASN A 3 1.32 13.73 6.23
C ASN A 3 1.08 14.20 4.78
N PRO A 4 1.79 13.68 3.78
CA PRO A 4 1.48 13.97 2.39
C PRO A 4 0.06 13.49 2.05
N VAL A 5 -0.72 14.38 1.42
CA VAL A 5 -2.09 14.10 1.00
C VAL A 5 -2.21 14.35 -0.50
N TYR A 6 -2.81 13.41 -1.21
CA TYR A 6 -3.10 13.53 -2.64
C TYR A 6 -4.60 13.38 -2.90
N LYS A 7 -5.16 14.30 -3.68
CA LYS A 7 -6.54 14.22 -4.15
C LYS A 7 -6.56 13.63 -5.55
N LEU A 8 -7.19 12.49 -5.70
CA LEU A 8 -7.34 11.82 -6.99
C LEU A 8 -8.36 12.58 -7.86
N SER A 9 -8.01 12.83 -9.10
CA SER A 9 -8.94 13.30 -10.12
C SER A 9 -9.99 12.23 -10.44
N GLU A 10 -11.05 12.61 -11.15
CA GLU A 10 -12.06 11.65 -11.60
C GLU A 10 -11.46 10.59 -12.54
N ASP A 11 -10.60 11.00 -13.48
CA ASP A 11 -9.93 10.08 -14.40
C ASP A 11 -9.03 9.10 -13.66
N GLU A 12 -8.29 9.55 -12.63
CA GLU A 12 -7.45 8.69 -11.81
C GLU A 12 -8.26 7.68 -11.00
N ARG A 13 -9.42 8.07 -10.47
CA ARG A 13 -10.34 7.15 -9.80
C ARG A 13 -10.93 6.12 -10.76
N ASN A 14 -11.33 6.54 -11.97
CA ASN A 14 -11.83 5.64 -13.01
C ASN A 14 -10.75 4.63 -13.41
N LEU A 15 -9.52 5.09 -13.60
CA LEU A 15 -8.36 4.24 -13.86
C LEU A 15 -8.15 3.23 -12.70
N ALA A 16 -8.21 3.68 -11.45
CA ALA A 16 -8.03 2.80 -10.29
C ALA A 16 -9.11 1.70 -10.23
N VAL A 17 -10.35 2.04 -10.53
CA VAL A 17 -11.46 1.06 -10.59
C VAL A 17 -11.24 0.05 -11.71
N GLU A 18 -10.88 0.51 -12.92
CA GLU A 18 -10.60 -0.37 -14.05
C GLU A 18 -9.44 -1.35 -13.75
N LEU A 19 -8.31 -0.83 -13.30
CA LEU A 19 -7.14 -1.61 -12.98
C LEU A 19 -7.38 -2.55 -11.78
N GLY A 20 -8.11 -2.09 -10.76
CA GLY A 20 -8.48 -2.90 -9.60
C GLY A 20 -9.35 -4.09 -9.97
N ARG A 21 -10.33 -3.91 -10.86
CA ARG A 21 -11.15 -5.00 -11.42
C ARG A 21 -10.31 -6.01 -12.19
N LYS A 22 -9.45 -5.53 -13.11
CA LYS A 22 -8.53 -6.41 -13.86
C LYS A 22 -7.64 -7.22 -12.93
N ARG A 23 -7.09 -6.60 -11.87
CA ARG A 23 -6.24 -7.26 -10.86
C ARG A 23 -7.03 -8.32 -10.08
N ASN A 24 -8.29 -8.05 -9.71
CA ASN A 24 -9.16 -9.02 -9.06
C ASN A 24 -9.43 -10.24 -9.96
N LEU A 25 -9.85 -10.02 -11.21
CA LEU A 25 -10.11 -11.09 -12.17
C LEU A 25 -8.87 -11.98 -12.40
N ALA A 26 -7.68 -11.39 -12.51
CA ALA A 26 -6.43 -12.13 -12.67
C ALA A 26 -6.11 -13.01 -11.44
N LYS A 27 -6.51 -12.59 -10.23
CA LYS A 27 -6.36 -13.40 -9.00
C LYS A 27 -7.40 -14.50 -8.89
N GLU A 28 -8.66 -14.22 -9.26
CA GLU A 28 -9.72 -15.22 -9.29
C GLU A 28 -9.38 -16.38 -10.23
N ALA A 29 -8.89 -16.08 -11.43
CA ALA A 29 -8.43 -17.06 -12.40
C ALA A 29 -7.31 -17.97 -11.86
N LYS A 30 -6.56 -17.52 -10.82
CA LYS A 30 -5.49 -18.30 -10.17
C LYS A 30 -5.93 -18.91 -8.82
N LEU A 31 -7.23 -18.90 -8.47
CA LEU A 31 -7.77 -19.40 -7.20
C LEU A 31 -7.08 -18.81 -5.93
N ARG A 32 -6.60 -17.57 -6.01
CA ARG A 32 -5.81 -16.92 -4.94
C ARG A 32 -6.57 -15.85 -4.18
N ASN A 33 -7.89 -15.74 -4.37
CA ASN A 33 -8.68 -14.67 -3.77
C ASN A 33 -9.19 -15.04 -2.37
N ILE A 34 -8.35 -14.88 -1.35
CA ILE A 34 -8.83 -14.83 0.04
C ILE A 34 -8.89 -13.36 0.43
N VAL A 35 -10.08 -12.77 0.36
CA VAL A 35 -10.34 -11.38 0.74
C VAL A 35 -10.99 -11.36 2.11
N CYS A 36 -10.26 -10.87 3.12
CA CYS A 36 -10.80 -10.69 4.47
C CYS A 36 -11.24 -9.23 4.67
N GLY A 37 -12.47 -9.04 5.14
CA GLY A 37 -12.93 -7.75 5.66
C GLY A 37 -13.64 -6.82 4.67
N TYR A 38 -13.80 -7.21 3.41
CA TYR A 38 -14.54 -6.45 2.41
C TYR A 38 -15.69 -7.28 1.85
N SER A 39 -16.88 -6.66 1.67
CA SER A 39 -18.03 -7.29 1.03
C SER A 39 -17.83 -7.43 -0.49
N ASN A 40 -17.07 -6.52 -1.10
CA ASN A 40 -16.70 -6.57 -2.51
C ASN A 40 -15.21 -6.96 -2.63
N PRO A 41 -14.87 -8.05 -3.32
CA PRO A 41 -13.49 -8.53 -3.48
C PRO A 41 -12.61 -7.59 -4.32
N GLU A 42 -13.18 -6.70 -5.12
CA GLU A 42 -12.45 -5.71 -5.91
C GLU A 42 -11.89 -4.56 -5.04
N THR A 43 -12.59 -4.22 -3.95
CA THR A 43 -12.28 -3.06 -3.12
C THR A 43 -10.82 -2.97 -2.68
N PRO A 44 -10.19 -4.02 -2.11
CA PRO A 44 -8.79 -3.93 -1.71
C PRO A 44 -7.83 -3.69 -2.88
N HIS A 45 -8.18 -4.15 -4.08
CA HIS A 45 -7.40 -3.90 -5.29
C HIS A 45 -7.53 -2.48 -5.76
N ILE A 46 -8.73 -1.91 -5.74
CA ILE A 46 -8.99 -0.50 -6.08
C ILE A 46 -8.23 0.42 -5.11
N LEU A 47 -8.32 0.16 -3.80
CA LEU A 47 -7.58 0.91 -2.78
C LEU A 47 -6.07 0.87 -3.03
N GLY A 48 -5.52 -0.31 -3.36
CA GLY A 48 -4.11 -0.47 -3.70
C GLY A 48 -3.71 0.42 -4.86
N ILE A 49 -4.45 0.38 -5.97
CA ILE A 49 -4.18 1.21 -7.15
C ILE A 49 -4.30 2.70 -6.85
N CYS A 50 -5.30 3.14 -6.07
CA CYS A 50 -5.43 4.53 -5.66
C CYS A 50 -4.15 5.03 -4.96
N ALA A 51 -3.61 4.25 -4.04
CA ALA A 51 -2.36 4.60 -3.35
C ALA A 51 -1.14 4.57 -4.27
N GLU A 52 -1.07 3.61 -5.19
CA GLU A 52 0.00 3.52 -6.18
C GLU A 52 -0.01 4.73 -7.13
N ILE A 53 -1.19 5.17 -7.62
CA ILE A 53 -1.34 6.38 -8.44
C ILE A 53 -0.85 7.61 -7.65
N ALA A 54 -1.36 7.80 -6.43
CA ALA A 54 -0.98 8.93 -5.59
C ALA A 54 0.53 8.95 -5.29
N TYR A 55 1.11 7.80 -4.98
CA TYR A 55 2.55 7.66 -4.75
C TYR A 55 3.35 8.02 -5.99
N ALA A 56 2.96 7.49 -7.16
CA ALA A 56 3.62 7.76 -8.43
C ALA A 56 3.63 9.26 -8.75
N LYS A 57 2.50 9.95 -8.53
CA LYS A 57 2.37 11.39 -8.76
C LYS A 57 3.25 12.22 -7.81
N ILE A 58 3.18 11.95 -6.50
CA ILE A 58 3.96 12.70 -5.49
C ILE A 58 5.47 12.48 -5.70
N THR A 59 5.89 11.26 -6.04
CA THR A 59 7.32 10.93 -6.20
C THR A 59 7.84 11.09 -7.62
N ASN A 60 7.00 11.55 -8.56
CA ASN A 60 7.30 11.66 -9.99
C ASN A 60 7.82 10.35 -10.58
N ARG A 61 7.16 9.24 -10.25
CA ARG A 61 7.48 7.90 -10.76
C ARG A 61 6.41 7.43 -11.73
N LYS A 62 6.79 6.47 -12.58
CA LYS A 62 5.83 5.83 -13.49
C LYS A 62 5.04 4.77 -12.72
N LEU A 63 3.71 4.79 -12.88
CA LEU A 63 2.84 3.71 -12.43
C LEU A 63 3.12 2.45 -13.25
N ASP A 64 3.28 1.32 -12.59
CA ASP A 64 3.32 0.03 -13.26
C ASP A 64 1.88 -0.46 -13.50
N GLU A 65 1.44 -0.36 -14.74
CA GLU A 65 0.12 -0.83 -15.17
C GLU A 65 0.11 -2.32 -15.51
N ASN A 66 1.23 -3.02 -15.34
CA ASN A 66 1.39 -4.43 -15.65
C ASN A 66 0.73 -5.31 -14.58
N LEU A 67 -0.59 -5.48 -14.71
CA LEU A 67 -1.45 -6.17 -13.76
C LEU A 67 -1.25 -7.68 -13.71
N TYR A 68 -0.62 -8.24 -14.72
CA TYR A 68 -0.43 -9.67 -14.88
C TYR A 68 0.88 -10.18 -14.27
N ALA A 69 1.77 -9.28 -13.91
CA ALA A 69 2.96 -9.61 -13.14
C ALA A 69 2.58 -9.90 -11.67
N ILE A 70 1.83 -10.99 -11.43
CA ILE A 70 1.71 -11.59 -10.12
C ILE A 70 3.07 -12.21 -9.83
N GLY A 71 4.03 -11.37 -9.57
CA GLY A 71 5.39 -11.69 -9.22
C GLY A 71 5.66 -11.41 -7.75
N ASP A 72 6.88 -11.67 -7.38
CA ASP A 72 7.39 -11.40 -6.04
C ASP A 72 7.89 -9.94 -5.91
N ASN A 73 7.57 -9.10 -6.91
CA ASN A 73 7.99 -7.72 -6.98
C ASN A 73 7.15 -6.83 -6.05
N SER A 74 7.80 -5.80 -5.51
CA SER A 74 7.16 -4.68 -4.83
C SER A 74 6.42 -3.78 -5.82
N ASP A 75 5.53 -2.91 -5.33
CA ASP A 75 4.73 -1.99 -6.15
C ASP A 75 5.61 -0.98 -6.91
N PHE A 76 6.70 -0.53 -6.28
CA PHE A 76 7.74 0.32 -6.88
C PHE A 76 9.11 -0.15 -6.40
N ASP A 77 10.16 -0.04 -7.20
CA ASP A 77 11.56 -0.42 -6.93
C ASP A 77 11.92 -0.60 -5.44
N GLY A 78 11.55 -1.73 -4.85
CA GLY A 78 11.78 -2.03 -3.44
C GLY A 78 10.83 -1.34 -2.45
N ILE A 79 9.80 -0.63 -2.90
CA ILE A 79 8.77 -0.02 -2.05
C ILE A 79 7.46 -0.80 -2.20
N GLU A 80 6.90 -1.23 -1.09
CA GLU A 80 5.59 -1.89 -1.03
C GLU A 80 4.59 -0.97 -0.31
N ILE A 81 3.45 -0.69 -0.95
CA ILE A 81 2.41 0.17 -0.40
C ILE A 81 1.30 -0.68 0.21
N LYS A 82 0.92 -0.36 1.43
CA LYS A 82 -0.20 -0.98 2.14
C LYS A 82 -1.26 0.05 2.45
N THR A 83 -2.51 -0.33 2.26
CA THR A 83 -3.65 0.58 2.36
C THR A 83 -4.58 0.22 3.50
N SER A 84 -5.22 1.23 4.08
CA SER A 84 -6.27 1.10 5.07
C SER A 84 -7.33 2.17 4.87
N THR A 85 -8.60 1.83 5.17
CA THR A 85 -9.70 2.80 5.26
C THR A 85 -9.98 3.22 6.71
N TRP A 86 -9.18 2.74 7.66
CA TRP A 86 -9.33 3.04 9.09
C TRP A 86 -9.01 4.50 9.39
N ARG A 87 -9.90 5.19 10.10
CA ARG A 87 -9.80 6.62 10.41
C ARG A 87 -9.23 6.92 11.80
N GLY A 88 -9.16 5.92 12.67
CA GLY A 88 -8.63 6.09 14.02
C GLY A 88 -7.12 6.29 14.07
N ASP A 89 -6.64 6.81 15.21
CA ASP A 89 -5.21 7.04 15.45
C ASP A 89 -4.44 5.72 15.67
N ASP A 90 -5.16 4.63 15.94
CA ASP A 90 -4.66 3.27 16.10
C ASP A 90 -4.53 2.50 14.77
N ILE A 91 -4.36 3.22 13.67
CA ILE A 91 -4.10 2.61 12.35
C ILE A 91 -2.87 1.70 12.40
N GLU A 92 -2.96 0.56 11.74
CA GLU A 92 -1.88 -0.43 11.68
C GLU A 92 -1.41 -0.68 10.25
N LEU A 93 -0.10 -0.77 10.07
CA LEU A 93 0.50 -1.36 8.88
C LEU A 93 0.42 -2.88 9.01
N LYS A 94 -0.26 -3.54 8.07
CA LYS A 94 -0.49 -4.99 8.07
C LYS A 94 0.15 -5.63 6.84
N VAL A 95 0.97 -6.64 7.07
CA VAL A 95 1.60 -7.44 6.02
C VAL A 95 1.30 -8.91 6.28
N LYS A 96 0.70 -9.61 5.32
CA LYS A 96 0.46 -11.06 5.45
C LYS A 96 1.78 -11.78 5.68
N ILE A 97 1.83 -12.74 6.61
CA ILE A 97 3.06 -13.50 6.92
C ILE A 97 3.60 -14.18 5.66
N SER A 98 2.72 -14.78 4.85
CA SER A 98 3.11 -15.42 3.58
C SER A 98 3.72 -14.44 2.57
N GLU A 99 3.21 -13.21 2.54
CA GLU A 99 3.74 -12.15 1.69
C GLU A 99 5.09 -11.64 2.19
N PHE A 100 5.21 -11.39 3.50
CA PHE A 100 6.46 -10.97 4.13
C PHE A 100 7.61 -11.95 3.87
N ASN A 101 7.33 -13.25 3.91
CA ASN A 101 8.33 -14.29 3.67
C ASN A 101 8.72 -14.43 2.20
N ARG A 102 7.83 -14.04 1.29
CA ARG A 102 8.03 -14.17 -0.16
C ARG A 102 8.60 -12.91 -0.81
N LYS A 103 8.02 -11.74 -0.47
CA LYS A 103 8.45 -10.43 -0.98
C LYS A 103 9.52 -9.83 -0.06
N HIS A 104 10.51 -9.18 -0.66
CA HIS A 104 11.60 -8.55 0.07
C HIS A 104 11.75 -7.06 -0.28
N PRO A 105 10.70 -6.22 -0.06
CA PRO A 105 10.83 -4.79 -0.29
C PRO A 105 11.86 -4.20 0.68
N MET A 106 12.47 -3.08 0.31
CA MET A 106 13.36 -2.31 1.19
C MET A 106 12.57 -1.54 2.26
N ALA A 107 11.34 -1.12 1.91
CA ALA A 107 10.45 -0.42 2.82
C ALA A 107 8.97 -0.66 2.53
N TYR A 108 8.16 -0.43 3.55
CA TYR A 108 6.70 -0.37 3.48
C TYR A 108 6.23 1.08 3.65
N VAL A 109 5.23 1.47 2.88
CA VAL A 109 4.51 2.74 3.00
C VAL A 109 3.07 2.43 3.41
N LEU A 110 2.57 3.10 4.45
CA LEU A 110 1.19 3.00 4.88
C LEU A 110 0.39 4.19 4.34
N ALA A 111 -0.63 3.91 3.55
CA ALA A 111 -1.58 4.88 3.04
C ALA A 111 -2.96 4.68 3.66
N ARG A 112 -3.63 5.79 3.98
CA ARG A 112 -5.03 5.85 4.38
C ARG A 112 -5.84 6.40 3.22
N ILE A 113 -6.95 5.75 2.88
CA ILE A 113 -7.80 6.15 1.75
C ILE A 113 -9.22 6.31 2.24
N ASP A 114 -9.92 7.34 1.77
CA ASP A 114 -11.34 7.49 2.06
C ASP A 114 -12.19 6.48 1.28
N LYS A 115 -13.44 6.29 1.76
CA LYS A 115 -14.33 5.29 1.18
C LYS A 115 -14.78 5.62 -0.25
N ASP A 116 -14.67 6.89 -0.64
CA ASP A 116 -15.08 7.39 -1.96
C ASP A 116 -13.91 7.44 -2.94
N TYR A 117 -12.74 6.94 -2.53
CA TYR A 117 -11.49 6.92 -3.33
C TYR A 117 -11.03 8.31 -3.80
N THR A 118 -11.37 9.38 -3.06
CA THR A 118 -11.04 10.75 -3.46
C THR A 118 -9.72 11.23 -2.90
N THR A 119 -9.35 10.73 -1.72
CA THR A 119 -8.20 11.25 -0.97
C THR A 119 -7.33 10.11 -0.47
N VAL A 120 -6.03 10.22 -0.73
CA VAL A 120 -4.98 9.34 -0.21
C VAL A 120 -4.09 10.14 0.73
N GLU A 121 -4.02 9.74 1.99
CA GLU A 121 -3.11 10.28 2.99
C GLU A 121 -2.00 9.26 3.26
N PHE A 122 -0.75 9.65 3.11
CA PHE A 122 0.37 8.78 3.46
C PHE A 122 0.73 8.94 4.93
N VAL A 123 0.33 7.99 5.75
CA VAL A 123 0.54 7.98 7.21
C VAL A 123 2.02 7.97 7.55
N GLY A 124 2.82 7.27 6.76
CA GLY A 124 4.28 7.23 6.91
C GLY A 124 4.91 6.01 6.29
N SER A 125 6.19 5.83 6.56
CA SER A 125 7.01 4.76 6.00
C SER A 125 7.91 4.12 7.04
N ILE A 126 8.25 2.84 6.81
CA ILE A 126 9.15 2.08 7.66
C ILE A 126 10.04 1.17 6.81
N SER A 127 11.35 1.14 7.08
CA SER A 127 12.24 0.18 6.43
C SER A 127 11.85 -1.26 6.82
N ARG A 128 12.05 -2.22 5.91
CA ARG A 128 11.78 -3.64 6.21
C ARG A 128 12.56 -4.11 7.44
N HIS A 129 13.81 -3.70 7.59
CA HIS A 129 14.64 -4.05 8.74
C HIS A 129 14.04 -3.58 10.06
N ARG A 130 13.54 -2.32 10.13
CA ARG A 130 12.88 -1.81 11.34
C ARG A 130 11.54 -2.50 11.56
N PHE A 131 10.75 -2.70 10.50
CA PHE A 131 9.48 -3.43 10.58
C PHE A 131 9.69 -4.82 11.18
N ASP A 132 10.70 -5.55 10.70
CA ASP A 132 11.02 -6.90 11.19
C ASP A 132 11.36 -6.93 12.68
N LYS A 133 12.02 -5.91 13.20
CA LYS A 133 12.41 -5.80 14.62
C LYS A 133 11.24 -5.52 15.57
N ILE A 134 10.21 -4.79 15.12
CA ILE A 134 9.13 -4.29 15.99
C ILE A 134 7.76 -4.88 15.67
N LYS A 135 7.65 -5.71 14.63
CA LYS A 135 6.40 -6.34 14.25
C LYS A 135 5.85 -7.28 15.32
N TYR A 136 4.55 -7.36 15.39
CA TYR A 136 3.85 -8.36 16.19
C TYR A 136 2.83 -9.11 15.32
N ILE A 137 2.39 -10.28 15.77
CA ILE A 137 1.43 -11.12 15.05
C ILE A 137 0.01 -10.76 15.46
N LYS A 138 -0.86 -10.55 14.47
CA LYS A 138 -2.30 -10.40 14.66
C LYS A 138 -3.05 -11.35 13.73
N LYS A 139 -3.87 -12.19 14.33
CA LYS A 139 -4.72 -13.12 13.58
C LYS A 139 -6.10 -12.50 13.37
N HIS A 140 -6.57 -12.53 12.13
CA HIS A 140 -7.93 -12.16 11.79
C HIS A 140 -8.55 -13.26 10.93
N LYS A 141 -9.55 -13.95 11.47
CA LYS A 141 -10.17 -15.13 10.85
C LYS A 141 -9.11 -16.17 10.43
N PHE A 142 -8.89 -16.35 9.13
CA PHE A 142 -7.96 -17.32 8.56
C PHE A 142 -6.63 -16.72 8.11
N VAL A 143 -6.42 -15.41 8.33
CA VAL A 143 -5.21 -14.71 7.89
C VAL A 143 -4.42 -14.22 9.09
N GLU A 144 -3.15 -14.59 9.12
CA GLU A 144 -2.18 -14.05 10.07
C GLU A 144 -1.34 -12.96 9.41
N ASN A 145 -1.22 -11.84 10.10
CA ASN A 145 -0.48 -10.69 9.64
C ASN A 145 0.63 -10.34 10.65
N TYR A 146 1.77 -9.89 10.14
CA TYR A 146 2.67 -9.03 10.88
C TYR A 146 2.11 -7.62 10.89
N CYS A 147 2.05 -6.99 12.04
CA CYS A 147 1.51 -5.65 12.23
C CYS A 147 2.53 -4.73 12.90
N VAL A 148 2.46 -3.46 12.56
CA VAL A 148 3.17 -2.37 13.25
C VAL A 148 2.19 -1.23 13.42
N SER A 149 2.12 -0.65 14.62
CA SER A 149 1.26 0.51 14.89
C SER A 149 1.72 1.73 14.10
N GLY A 150 0.76 2.51 13.60
CA GLY A 150 1.03 3.72 12.80
C GLY A 150 1.86 4.78 13.52
N ASN A 151 1.78 4.85 14.85
CA ASN A 151 2.59 5.76 15.67
C ASN A 151 4.09 5.38 15.74
N GLN A 152 4.44 4.15 15.38
CA GLN A 152 5.83 3.66 15.30
C GLN A 152 6.44 3.82 13.91
N ILE A 153 5.64 4.26 12.93
CA ILE A 153 6.04 4.49 11.55
C ILE A 153 6.56 5.93 11.42
N ARG A 154 7.69 6.11 10.73
CA ARG A 154 8.24 7.44 10.48
C ARG A 154 7.34 8.21 9.50
N LYS A 155 7.00 9.44 9.83
CA LYS A 155 6.33 10.35 8.91
C LYS A 155 7.18 10.58 7.65
N GLY A 156 6.50 10.78 6.52
CA GLY A 156 7.14 10.94 5.21
C GLY A 156 7.07 9.70 4.32
N LEU A 157 7.41 9.88 3.04
CA LEU A 157 7.40 8.83 2.04
C LEU A 157 8.78 8.20 1.87
N ALA A 158 8.83 6.87 1.88
CA ALA A 158 10.00 6.11 1.46
C ALA A 158 10.11 6.11 -0.07
N PHE A 159 11.30 6.29 -0.59
CA PHE A 159 11.63 6.12 -2.01
C PHE A 159 13.09 5.68 -2.18
N ILE A 160 13.40 5.13 -3.33
CA ILE A 160 14.76 4.71 -3.69
C ILE A 160 15.37 5.72 -4.63
N GLU A 161 16.55 6.21 -4.29
CA GLU A 161 17.36 7.06 -5.14
C GLU A 161 18.81 6.58 -5.13
N ASN A 162 19.37 6.33 -6.31
CA ASN A 162 20.72 5.75 -6.46
C ASN A 162 20.93 4.46 -5.62
N ASN A 163 19.93 3.56 -5.62
CA ASN A 163 19.90 2.33 -4.82
C ASN A 163 19.93 2.54 -3.29
N ILE A 164 19.68 3.75 -2.82
CA ILE A 164 19.64 4.09 -1.40
C ILE A 164 18.19 4.37 -0.99
N LEU A 165 17.74 3.72 0.08
CA LEU A 165 16.44 4.01 0.69
C LEU A 165 16.48 5.36 1.40
N LYS A 166 15.61 6.28 0.98
CA LYS A 166 15.38 7.58 1.62
C LYS A 166 13.95 7.67 2.13
N ILE A 167 13.73 8.42 3.20
CA ILE A 167 12.40 8.80 3.68
C ILE A 167 12.40 10.32 3.79
N ALA A 168 11.61 10.99 2.96
CA ALA A 168 11.53 12.45 2.91
C ALA A 168 10.11 12.96 3.18
N ASP A 169 10.06 14.19 3.64
CA ASP A 169 8.82 14.95 3.79
C ASP A 169 8.50 15.60 2.44
N PHE A 170 7.45 15.12 1.79
CA PHE A 170 6.90 15.79 0.61
C PHE A 170 5.89 16.81 1.10
N GLN A 171 6.12 18.09 0.81
CA GLN A 171 5.11 19.12 1.03
C GLN A 171 3.98 18.93 0.03
N ASN A 172 2.74 19.19 0.48
CA ASN A 172 1.58 19.16 -0.40
C ASN A 172 1.79 20.16 -1.55
N THR A 173 1.91 19.65 -2.76
CA THR A 173 1.86 20.41 -4.01
C THR A 173 0.44 20.63 -4.43
#